data_739bdee837a9ee00a7abcb538a26462d
#
_entry.id   739bdee837a9ee00a7abcb538a26462d
#
_cell.length_a   1.000
_cell.length_b   1.000
_cell.length_c   1.000
_cell.angle_alpha   90.00
_cell.angle_beta   90.00
_cell.angle_gamma   90.00
#
_symmetry.space_group_name_H-M   'P 1'
#
loop_
_entity.id
_entity.type
_entity.pdbx_description
1 polymer ?
#
loop_
_entity_poly.entity_id
_entity_poly.type
_entity_poly.pdbx_seq_one_letter_code
_entity_poly.pdbx_strand_id
1 'polypeptide(L)'
;MTNELMKEIVLELAETLKEDGFPVGNILDVKVSWGKKILGRCQRIGNKGFIIRISKYADIENTVFHELIHTFPGAFNHGNVFQQYANKINLIHYTEVGTHSPLPKIRTNVTLVCPCCKKTLHKYVDLNNYQILNLRKKLRKCLSKCCHKDIKLIFDWQQNSIVLLYT
;
A
#
# COMPACT_ATOMS: atom_id res chain seq x y z
N MET A 1 -11.57 -14.40 15.65
CA MET A 1 -10.52 -14.43 14.60
C MET A 1 -9.67 -15.67 14.82
N THR A 2 -9.72 -16.62 13.91
CA THR A 2 -8.89 -17.85 13.93
C THR A 2 -7.54 -17.60 13.26
N ASN A 3 -6.58 -18.51 13.43
CA ASN A 3 -5.28 -18.42 12.72
C ASN A 3 -5.47 -18.56 11.21
N GLU A 4 -6.39 -19.45 10.79
CA GLU A 4 -6.68 -19.72 9.38
C GLU A 4 -7.21 -18.46 8.69
N LEU A 5 -8.22 -17.80 9.28
CA LEU A 5 -8.78 -16.58 8.74
C LEU A 5 -7.74 -15.43 8.67
N MET A 6 -6.90 -15.30 9.72
CA MET A 6 -5.83 -14.29 9.70
C MET A 6 -4.80 -14.60 8.61
N LYS A 7 -4.47 -15.88 8.42
CA LYS A 7 -3.54 -16.30 7.37
C LYS A 7 -4.10 -15.98 5.98
N GLU A 8 -5.38 -16.24 5.75
CA GLU A 8 -6.07 -15.90 4.50
C GLU A 8 -5.99 -14.39 4.22
N ILE A 9 -6.36 -13.54 5.19
CA ILE A 9 -6.27 -12.07 5.06
C ILE A 9 -4.85 -11.60 4.75
N VAL A 10 -3.84 -12.09 5.48
CA VAL A 10 -2.45 -11.68 5.26
C VAL A 10 -1.96 -12.08 3.87
N LEU A 11 -2.31 -13.29 3.41
CA LEU A 11 -1.89 -13.76 2.09
C LEU A 11 -2.61 -13.01 0.97
N GLU A 12 -3.91 -12.70 1.11
CA GLU A 12 -4.66 -11.89 0.16
C GLU A 12 -4.05 -10.50 0.01
N LEU A 13 -3.78 -9.81 1.13
CA LEU A 13 -3.14 -8.50 1.10
C LEU A 13 -1.70 -8.55 0.56
N ALA A 14 -0.98 -9.64 0.80
CA ALA A 14 0.36 -9.85 0.25
C ALA A 14 0.31 -10.01 -1.28
N GLU A 15 -0.67 -10.77 -1.82
CA GLU A 15 -0.86 -10.89 -3.27
C GLU A 15 -1.28 -9.55 -3.88
N THR A 16 -2.20 -8.82 -3.26
CA THR A 16 -2.58 -7.47 -3.69
C THR A 16 -1.34 -6.56 -3.83
N LEU A 17 -0.45 -6.57 -2.83
CA LEU A 17 0.79 -5.80 -2.91
C LEU A 17 1.72 -6.26 -4.03
N LYS A 18 1.82 -7.57 -4.28
CA LYS A 18 2.63 -8.10 -5.41
C LYS A 18 2.05 -7.67 -6.76
N GLU A 19 0.73 -7.71 -6.92
CA GLU A 19 0.05 -7.22 -8.13
C GLU A 19 0.32 -5.72 -8.37
N ASP A 20 0.44 -4.94 -7.29
CA ASP A 20 0.83 -3.53 -7.35
C ASP A 20 2.35 -3.31 -7.54
N GLY A 21 3.12 -4.39 -7.70
CA GLY A 21 4.56 -4.35 -7.95
C GLY A 21 5.44 -4.17 -6.71
N PHE A 22 4.92 -4.41 -5.50
CA PHE A 22 5.74 -4.37 -4.29
C PHE A 22 6.54 -5.67 -4.10
N PRO A 23 7.78 -5.60 -3.60
CA PRO A 23 8.66 -6.75 -3.45
C PRO A 23 8.39 -7.52 -2.15
N VAL A 24 7.21 -8.10 -2.01
CA VAL A 24 6.81 -8.87 -0.83
C VAL A 24 7.69 -10.11 -0.68
N GLY A 25 8.32 -10.25 0.50
CA GLY A 25 9.16 -11.40 0.82
C GLY A 25 8.36 -12.69 1.04
N ASN A 26 9.06 -13.82 1.11
CA ASN A 26 8.44 -15.13 1.33
C ASN A 26 7.84 -15.24 2.75
N ILE A 27 6.52 -15.41 2.85
CA ILE A 27 5.80 -15.58 4.12
C ILE A 27 5.71 -17.08 4.42
N LEU A 28 6.39 -17.50 5.48
CA LEU A 28 6.43 -18.90 5.92
C LEU A 28 5.22 -19.27 6.76
N ASP A 29 4.78 -18.36 7.62
CA ASP A 29 3.68 -18.61 8.55
C ASP A 29 3.04 -17.31 9.04
N VAL A 30 1.76 -17.41 9.43
CA VAL A 30 1.00 -16.31 10.03
C VAL A 30 0.36 -16.80 11.32
N LYS A 31 0.49 -16.01 12.40
CA LYS A 31 -0.03 -16.35 13.73
C LYS A 31 -0.87 -15.23 14.31
N VAL A 32 -1.97 -15.57 14.94
CA VAL A 32 -2.74 -14.64 15.78
C VAL A 32 -2.08 -14.51 17.15
N SER A 33 -1.90 -13.30 17.63
CA SER A 33 -1.49 -13.04 19.01
C SER A 33 -2.63 -12.43 19.84
N TRP A 34 -2.57 -12.64 21.16
CA TRP A 34 -3.57 -12.14 22.12
C TRP A 34 -3.06 -10.92 22.89
N GLY A 35 -1.88 -10.41 22.52
CA GLY A 35 -1.28 -9.26 23.17
C GLY A 35 -1.94 -7.95 22.75
N LYS A 36 -2.23 -7.07 23.72
CA LYS A 36 -2.78 -5.73 23.46
C LYS A 36 -1.71 -4.66 23.23
N LYS A 37 -0.46 -4.93 23.67
CA LYS A 37 0.64 -3.95 23.60
C LYS A 37 1.36 -3.97 22.26
N ILE A 38 1.48 -5.13 21.64
CA ILE A 38 2.15 -5.32 20.34
C ILE A 38 1.07 -5.78 19.37
N LEU A 39 0.70 -4.91 18.44
CA LEU A 39 -0.38 -5.15 17.49
C LEU A 39 0.06 -6.01 16.30
N GLY A 40 1.33 -5.88 15.89
CA GLY A 40 1.91 -6.70 14.85
C GLY A 40 3.39 -7.01 15.14
N ARG A 41 3.92 -8.03 14.50
CA ARG A 41 5.35 -8.38 14.54
C ARG A 41 5.74 -9.21 13.32
N CYS A 42 6.72 -8.73 12.57
CA CYS A 42 7.40 -9.48 11.51
C CYS A 42 8.70 -10.06 12.06
N GLN A 43 8.92 -11.37 11.90
CA GLN A 43 10.13 -12.08 12.32
C GLN A 43 10.80 -12.71 11.12
N ARG A 44 12.04 -12.33 10.84
CA ARG A 44 12.85 -12.96 9.78
C ARG A 44 13.41 -14.29 10.26
N ILE A 45 13.32 -15.34 9.42
CA ILE A 45 13.85 -16.68 9.67
C ILE A 45 15.00 -16.93 8.70
N GLY A 46 16.17 -16.38 9.03
CA GLY A 46 17.36 -16.48 8.19
C GLY A 46 17.07 -16.03 6.75
N ASN A 47 17.45 -16.87 5.78
CA ASN A 47 17.18 -16.62 4.36
C ASN A 47 15.91 -17.35 3.85
N LYS A 48 15.16 -18.03 4.74
CA LYS A 48 13.98 -18.80 4.36
C LYS A 48 12.76 -17.92 4.11
N GLY A 49 12.60 -16.85 4.88
CA GLY A 49 11.44 -15.98 4.79
C GLY A 49 11.04 -15.37 6.13
N PHE A 50 9.75 -15.09 6.30
CA PHE A 50 9.22 -14.32 7.41
C PHE A 50 8.03 -15.02 8.07
N ILE A 51 7.91 -14.85 9.40
CA ILE A 51 6.72 -15.21 10.17
C ILE A 51 6.06 -13.89 10.61
N ILE A 52 4.77 -13.74 10.29
CA ILE A 52 3.97 -12.57 10.65
C ILE A 52 3.05 -12.92 11.82
N ARG A 53 3.03 -12.08 12.85
CA ARG A 53 2.09 -12.20 13.97
C ARG A 53 1.23 -10.94 14.03
N ILE A 54 -0.10 -11.12 14.06
CA ILE A 54 -1.05 -10.03 14.14
C ILE A 54 -1.91 -10.21 15.40
N SER A 55 -2.05 -9.16 16.17
CA SER A 55 -2.94 -9.17 17.34
C SER A 55 -4.40 -9.14 16.90
N LYS A 56 -5.23 -9.91 17.59
CA LYS A 56 -6.71 -9.84 17.38
C LYS A 56 -7.31 -8.48 17.72
N TYR A 57 -6.57 -7.61 18.40
CA TYR A 57 -6.98 -6.27 18.77
C TYR A 57 -6.44 -5.19 17.82
N ALA A 58 -5.71 -5.60 16.78
CA ALA A 58 -5.15 -4.69 15.81
C ALA A 58 -6.21 -4.13 14.86
N ASP A 59 -5.96 -2.94 14.33
CA ASP A 59 -6.49 -2.56 13.03
C ASP A 59 -5.80 -3.46 11.99
N ILE A 60 -6.56 -4.42 11.47
CA ILE A 60 -6.00 -5.54 10.73
C ILE A 60 -5.32 -5.06 9.47
N GLU A 61 -5.99 -4.26 8.64
CA GLU A 61 -5.47 -3.84 7.36
C GLU A 61 -4.18 -3.02 7.51
N ASN A 62 -4.22 -1.97 8.34
CA ASN A 62 -3.05 -1.12 8.60
C ASN A 62 -1.89 -1.91 9.23
N THR A 63 -2.20 -2.81 10.16
CA THR A 63 -1.17 -3.62 10.84
C THR A 63 -0.58 -4.66 9.89
N VAL A 64 -1.39 -5.32 9.07
CA VAL A 64 -0.90 -6.30 8.10
C VAL A 64 0.00 -5.63 7.07
N PHE A 65 -0.40 -4.51 6.49
CA PHE A 65 0.47 -3.76 5.57
C PHE A 65 1.78 -3.33 6.24
N HIS A 66 1.74 -2.87 7.49
CA HIS A 66 2.94 -2.54 8.25
C HIS A 66 3.90 -3.73 8.35
N GLU A 67 3.40 -4.90 8.74
CA GLU A 67 4.23 -6.11 8.88
C GLU A 67 4.69 -6.66 7.53
N LEU A 68 3.89 -6.51 6.47
CA LEU A 68 4.29 -6.88 5.11
C LEU A 68 5.44 -6.01 4.60
N ILE A 69 5.45 -4.71 4.89
CA ILE A 69 6.57 -3.82 4.53
C ILE A 69 7.89 -4.31 5.13
N HIS A 70 7.87 -4.84 6.36
CA HIS A 70 9.07 -5.41 6.97
C HIS A 70 9.64 -6.62 6.21
N THR A 71 8.89 -7.22 5.29
CA THR A 71 9.39 -8.29 4.42
C THR A 71 10.13 -7.77 3.18
N PHE A 72 10.02 -6.47 2.87
CA PHE A 72 10.62 -5.88 1.67
C PHE A 72 12.13 -5.67 1.83
N PRO A 73 12.90 -5.73 0.73
CA PRO A 73 14.34 -5.46 0.79
C PRO A 73 14.65 -4.08 1.39
N GLY A 74 15.50 -4.06 2.41
CA GLY A 74 15.92 -2.83 3.08
C GLY A 74 14.91 -2.19 4.04
N ALA A 75 13.70 -2.74 4.17
CA ALA A 75 12.61 -2.16 4.96
C ALA A 75 12.38 -2.86 6.33
N PHE A 76 13.32 -3.71 6.79
CA PHE A 76 13.16 -4.46 8.04
C PHE A 76 13.14 -3.58 9.31
N ASN A 77 13.65 -2.38 9.23
CA ASN A 77 13.52 -1.35 10.28
C ASN A 77 12.63 -0.21 9.79
N HIS A 78 12.19 0.67 10.69
CA HIS A 78 11.33 1.82 10.36
C HIS A 78 12.09 3.03 9.76
N GLY A 79 13.23 2.79 9.11
CA GLY A 79 14.04 3.83 8.45
C GLY A 79 13.40 4.36 7.16
N ASN A 80 14.18 5.15 6.40
CA ASN A 80 13.70 5.84 5.20
C ASN A 80 13.07 4.90 4.16
N VAL A 81 13.62 3.70 3.97
CA VAL A 81 13.11 2.72 3.01
C VAL A 81 11.72 2.25 3.42
N PHE A 82 11.53 1.90 4.70
CA PHE A 82 10.21 1.55 5.24
C PHE A 82 9.20 2.68 5.03
N GLN A 83 9.58 3.91 5.39
CA GLN A 83 8.70 5.08 5.26
C GLN A 83 8.28 5.34 3.80
N GLN A 84 9.21 5.18 2.86
CA GLN A 84 8.90 5.31 1.44
C GLN A 84 7.84 4.29 0.99
N TYR A 85 7.97 3.02 1.39
CA TYR A 85 6.98 2.00 1.08
C TYR A 85 5.64 2.25 1.78
N ALA A 86 5.66 2.59 3.07
CA ALA A 86 4.44 2.91 3.81
C ALA A 86 3.65 4.06 3.16
N ASN A 87 4.34 5.13 2.76
CA ASN A 87 3.71 6.24 2.05
C ASN A 87 3.09 5.81 0.72
N LYS A 88 3.77 4.95 -0.02
CA LYS A 88 3.28 4.45 -1.30
C LYS A 88 2.03 3.58 -1.12
N ILE A 89 2.06 2.66 -0.15
CA ILE A 89 0.91 1.82 0.20
C ILE A 89 -0.27 2.68 0.66
N ASN A 90 -0.03 3.64 1.55
CA ASN A 90 -1.07 4.57 2.01
C ASN A 90 -1.74 5.33 0.86
N LEU A 91 -0.99 5.68 -0.17
CA LEU A 91 -1.54 6.33 -1.36
C LEU A 91 -2.38 5.39 -2.22
N ILE A 92 -1.99 4.13 -2.36
CA ILE A 92 -2.66 3.15 -3.21
C ILE A 92 -3.87 2.54 -2.51
N HIS A 93 -3.73 2.14 -1.24
CA HIS A 93 -4.74 1.39 -0.50
C HIS A 93 -5.56 2.23 0.48
N TYR A 94 -5.31 3.54 0.60
CA TYR A 94 -5.98 4.46 1.55
C TYR A 94 -5.81 4.06 3.02
N THR A 95 -4.70 3.46 3.33
CA THR A 95 -4.34 3.05 4.67
C THR A 95 -3.62 4.17 5.41
N GLU A 96 -3.49 4.00 6.71
CA GLU A 96 -2.72 4.86 7.60
C GLU A 96 -1.60 4.04 8.24
N VAL A 97 -0.83 3.31 7.42
CA VAL A 97 0.32 2.56 7.91
C VAL A 97 1.27 3.55 8.58
N GLY A 98 1.25 3.52 9.91
CA GLY A 98 2.00 4.46 10.73
C GLY A 98 3.44 4.03 10.90
N THR A 99 4.31 5.02 10.89
CA THR A 99 5.62 4.94 11.53
C THR A 99 5.57 5.86 12.74
N HIS A 100 6.34 5.61 13.78
CA HIS A 100 6.44 6.52 14.94
C HIS A 100 7.10 7.88 14.59
N SER A 101 7.46 8.09 13.34
CA SER A 101 8.01 9.35 12.82
C SER A 101 6.97 10.06 11.96
N PRO A 102 6.89 11.39 12.03
CA PRO A 102 5.99 12.15 11.15
C PRO A 102 6.33 11.82 9.69
N LEU A 103 5.30 11.52 8.90
CA LEU A 103 5.43 11.21 7.47
C LEU A 103 6.17 12.36 6.77
N PRO A 104 7.21 12.09 5.98
CA PRO A 104 7.79 13.11 5.15
C PRO A 104 6.71 13.71 4.25
N LYS A 105 6.71 15.02 4.08
CA LYS A 105 5.79 15.72 3.17
C LYS A 105 6.15 15.34 1.73
N ILE A 106 5.64 14.21 1.27
CA ILE A 106 5.84 13.80 -0.12
C ILE A 106 4.97 14.68 -1.00
N ARG A 107 5.61 15.30 -1.97
CA ARG A 107 4.99 16.03 -3.05
C ARG A 107 5.00 15.16 -4.30
N THR A 108 3.87 14.98 -4.93
CA THR A 108 3.71 14.04 -6.05
C THR A 108 2.95 14.68 -7.20
N ASN A 109 3.39 14.40 -8.41
CA ASN A 109 2.66 14.76 -9.62
C ASN A 109 1.70 13.63 -9.98
N VAL A 110 0.47 13.98 -10.31
CA VAL A 110 -0.57 13.03 -10.74
C VAL A 110 -1.03 13.36 -12.15
N THR A 111 -0.87 12.41 -13.07
CA THR A 111 -1.34 12.55 -14.44
C THR A 111 -2.53 11.63 -14.69
N LEU A 112 -3.65 12.19 -15.09
CA LEU A 112 -4.84 11.44 -15.51
C LEU A 112 -4.74 11.13 -16.99
N VAL A 113 -4.75 9.85 -17.34
CA VAL A 113 -4.63 9.38 -18.73
C VAL A 113 -5.82 8.50 -19.09
N CYS A 114 -6.42 8.70 -20.24
CA CYS A 114 -7.45 7.79 -20.74
C CYS A 114 -6.82 6.44 -21.12
N PRO A 115 -7.31 5.31 -20.58
CA PRO A 115 -6.73 3.99 -20.86
C PRO A 115 -6.94 3.54 -22.30
N CYS A 116 -8.05 3.95 -22.92
CA CYS A 116 -8.38 3.53 -24.27
C CYS A 116 -7.53 4.27 -25.30
N CYS A 117 -7.54 5.61 -25.28
CA CYS A 117 -6.86 6.44 -26.28
C CYS A 117 -5.54 7.05 -25.79
N LYS A 118 -5.11 6.74 -24.56
CA LYS A 118 -3.88 7.24 -23.92
C LYS A 118 -3.78 8.77 -23.82
N LYS A 119 -4.84 9.48 -24.12
CA LYS A 119 -4.87 10.95 -24.03
C LYS A 119 -4.77 11.41 -22.58
N THR A 120 -3.87 12.35 -22.30
CA THR A 120 -3.81 13.03 -21.00
C THR A 120 -5.06 13.86 -20.79
N LEU A 121 -5.80 13.57 -19.73
CA LEU A 121 -7.04 14.26 -19.37
C LEU A 121 -6.78 15.45 -18.45
N HIS A 122 -5.84 15.28 -17.52
CA HIS A 122 -5.43 16.33 -16.59
C HIS A 122 -4.08 16.03 -15.97
N LYS A 123 -3.36 17.09 -15.54
CA LYS A 123 -2.12 16.97 -14.76
C LYS A 123 -2.27 17.78 -13.48
N TYR A 124 -2.01 17.14 -12.35
CA TYR A 124 -1.89 17.79 -11.05
C TYR A 124 -0.42 17.79 -10.66
N VAL A 125 0.08 18.92 -10.20
CA VAL A 125 1.50 19.11 -9.85
C VAL A 125 1.59 19.37 -8.36
N ASP A 126 2.60 18.79 -7.71
CA ASP A 126 2.98 19.10 -6.34
C ASP A 126 1.87 18.85 -5.31
N LEU A 127 1.09 17.76 -5.48
CA LEU A 127 0.05 17.38 -4.53
C LEU A 127 0.66 16.74 -3.27
N ASN A 128 0.15 17.13 -2.10
CA ASN A 128 0.42 16.44 -0.85
C ASN A 128 -0.50 15.21 -0.70
N ASN A 129 -0.18 14.33 0.27
CA ASN A 129 -0.92 13.10 0.52
C ASN A 129 -2.44 13.33 0.71
N TYR A 130 -2.82 14.37 1.47
CA TYR A 130 -4.23 14.70 1.70
C TYR A 130 -4.96 15.10 0.41
N GLN A 131 -4.31 15.90 -0.43
CA GLN A 131 -4.86 16.31 -1.73
C GLN A 131 -5.03 15.12 -2.68
N ILE A 132 -4.09 14.19 -2.68
CA ILE A 132 -4.16 12.94 -3.47
C ILE A 132 -5.33 12.07 -2.98
N LEU A 133 -5.48 11.87 -1.67
CA LEU A 133 -6.61 11.13 -1.10
C LEU A 133 -7.96 11.75 -1.49
N ASN A 134 -8.08 13.07 -1.41
CA ASN A 134 -9.31 13.75 -1.81
C ASN A 134 -9.56 13.68 -3.32
N LEU A 135 -8.52 13.76 -4.14
CA LEU A 135 -8.63 13.59 -5.58
C LEU A 135 -9.16 12.19 -5.91
N ARG A 136 -8.62 11.15 -5.29
CA ARG A 136 -9.09 9.76 -5.48
C ARG A 136 -10.54 9.56 -5.08
N LYS A 137 -10.97 10.09 -3.92
CA LYS A 137 -12.38 10.02 -3.49
C LYS A 137 -13.31 10.66 -4.54
N LYS A 138 -12.91 11.76 -5.16
CA LYS A 138 -13.66 12.39 -6.24
C LYS A 138 -13.66 11.53 -7.50
N LEU A 139 -12.53 10.93 -7.87
CA LEU A 139 -12.38 10.17 -9.10
C LEU A 139 -13.09 8.82 -9.08
N ARG A 140 -13.27 8.20 -7.90
CA ARG A 140 -14.05 6.95 -7.76
C ARG A 140 -15.48 7.04 -8.31
N LYS A 141 -16.04 8.25 -8.39
CA LYS A 141 -17.40 8.48 -8.90
C LYS A 141 -17.41 9.07 -10.32
N CYS A 142 -16.24 9.21 -10.93
CA CYS A 142 -16.11 9.84 -12.24
C CYS A 142 -15.77 8.80 -13.30
N LEU A 143 -16.61 8.71 -14.33
CA LEU A 143 -16.29 8.02 -15.56
C LEU A 143 -15.44 8.92 -16.46
N SER A 144 -14.57 8.34 -17.28
CA SER A 144 -13.81 9.13 -18.23
C SER A 144 -14.74 9.78 -19.25
N LYS A 145 -14.60 11.08 -19.48
CA LYS A 145 -15.41 11.81 -20.46
C LYS A 145 -15.21 11.31 -21.91
N CYS A 146 -14.11 10.60 -22.16
CA CYS A 146 -13.78 10.15 -23.51
C CYS A 146 -14.20 8.69 -23.81
N CYS A 147 -14.23 7.81 -22.81
CA CYS A 147 -14.51 6.39 -23.01
C CYS A 147 -15.51 5.76 -22.03
N HIS A 148 -16.07 6.55 -21.12
CA HIS A 148 -17.05 6.13 -20.10
C HIS A 148 -16.64 4.91 -19.26
N LYS A 149 -15.32 4.71 -19.05
CA LYS A 149 -14.79 3.62 -18.23
C LYS A 149 -14.31 4.10 -16.87
N ASP A 150 -14.34 3.21 -15.89
CA ASP A 150 -13.89 3.49 -14.53
C ASP A 150 -12.42 3.86 -14.45
N ILE A 151 -12.10 4.73 -13.47
CA ILE A 151 -10.75 5.26 -13.28
C ILE A 151 -10.00 4.41 -12.26
N LYS A 152 -8.88 3.80 -12.63
CA LYS A 152 -7.92 3.18 -11.72
C LYS A 152 -6.63 3.98 -11.59
N LEU A 153 -6.03 3.98 -10.40
CA LEU A 153 -4.74 4.60 -10.14
C LEU A 153 -3.63 3.56 -10.34
N ILE A 154 -2.64 3.88 -11.18
CA ILE A 154 -1.40 3.12 -11.26
C ILE A 154 -0.25 4.04 -10.87
N PHE A 155 0.67 3.52 -10.07
CA PHE A 155 1.84 4.26 -9.62
C PHE A 155 3.01 4.00 -10.57
N ASP A 156 3.58 5.05 -11.16
CA ASP A 156 4.82 4.96 -11.91
C ASP A 156 6.02 5.15 -10.95
N TRP A 157 6.64 4.04 -10.60
CA TRP A 157 7.75 3.98 -9.66
C TRP A 157 9.04 4.64 -10.19
N GLN A 158 9.22 4.67 -11.50
CA GLN A 158 10.43 5.20 -12.12
C GLN A 158 10.43 6.73 -12.11
N GLN A 159 9.24 7.34 -12.21
CA GLN A 159 9.09 8.79 -12.30
C GLN A 159 8.57 9.45 -11.01
N ASN A 160 8.38 8.70 -9.93
CA ASN A 160 7.75 9.21 -8.70
C ASN A 160 6.40 9.91 -8.98
N SER A 161 5.68 9.44 -9.98
CA SER A 161 4.42 9.99 -10.44
C SER A 161 3.30 8.95 -10.35
N ILE A 162 2.08 9.40 -10.09
CA ILE A 162 0.90 8.56 -10.13
C ILE A 162 0.29 8.69 -11.52
N VAL A 163 0.28 7.60 -12.27
CA VAL A 163 -0.41 7.51 -13.56
C VAL A 163 -1.75 6.83 -13.33
N LEU A 164 -2.82 7.51 -13.66
CA LEU A 164 -4.16 6.94 -13.62
C LEU A 164 -4.41 6.20 -14.93
N LEU A 165 -4.38 4.88 -14.86
CA LEU A 165 -4.89 4.02 -15.91
C LEU A 165 -6.29 3.56 -15.56
N TYR A 166 -7.09 3.42 -16.56
CA TYR A 166 -8.47 2.93 -16.48
C TYR A 166 -8.49 1.48 -16.93
N THR A 167 -9.19 0.64 -16.27
CA THR A 167 -9.55 -0.70 -16.77
C THR A 167 -10.95 -0.71 -17.32
#